data_e3557ef2667701f9a35c013524cd78b4
#
_entry.id   e3557ef2667701f9a35c013524cd78b4
#
_cell.length_a   1.000
_cell.length_b   1.000
_cell.length_c   1.000
_cell.angle_alpha   90.00
_cell.angle_beta   90.00
_cell.angle_gamma   90.00
#
_symmetry.space_group_name_H-M   'P 1'
#
loop_
_entity.id
_entity.type
_entity.pdbx_description
1 polymer ?
#
loop_
_entity_poly.entity_id
_entity_poly.type
_entity_poly.pdbx_seq_one_letter_code
_entity_poly.pdbx_strand_id
1 'polypeptide(L)'
;MAEPKTNELMEKIVSLCKRRGFIFQSSEIYGGINGFWDYGPLGADLKRNVRDAWWRTMVQQRDDVVGLDATIIMHPDIWKASGHVDTFSDPMCDCLLTQKRFRADQVEPQSGDVHRYAGAFGGGWLEAVAQAGVKDVPETFVGGYRTLTVDEAARLLDAVKGAGLNPTWHVDASFSVLIPAGKHPEYANKVGRAFYAARGLRNPVLILAGTESVRDSMRYNPENGAELTEPRPFNLMLQTCVGPVQSAENVAYLRPETAQAIFAQFKNVLETSRQRVPFGIAQVGKAFRNEVTPRNFTFRSREFEQMELEFFIKPDEAIEAICGHVARVEDGAWQGEPQPDWGWEVWHKYWVEQRIRFFESVGLPRASLEEYWQKPEELAHYARATVDLLYQFPFGAQELEGIAARSDFDLSQHQRFAGKPMTVFDEELKVAWTKLDQNRKDDL
;
A
#
# COMPACT_ATOMS: atom_id res chain seq x y z
N MET A 1 -14.03 13.13 -18.02
CA MET A 1 -12.65 13.58 -18.21
C MET A 1 -11.97 12.61 -19.13
N ALA A 2 -11.12 13.07 -20.05
CA ALA A 2 -10.33 12.17 -20.88
C ALA A 2 -9.50 11.27 -19.96
N GLU A 3 -9.34 9.99 -20.34
CA GLU A 3 -8.33 9.12 -19.73
C GLU A 3 -7.03 9.90 -19.56
N PRO A 4 -6.33 9.80 -18.40
CA PRO A 4 -5.02 10.38 -18.30
C PRO A 4 -4.23 9.86 -19.48
N LYS A 5 -3.74 10.76 -20.33
CA LYS A 5 -2.90 10.39 -21.47
C LYS A 5 -1.81 9.51 -20.93
N THR A 6 -1.83 8.25 -21.30
CA THR A 6 -0.76 7.29 -21.00
C THR A 6 0.53 8.04 -21.27
N ASN A 7 1.41 8.13 -20.26
CA ASN A 7 2.55 9.01 -20.39
C ASN A 7 3.47 8.43 -21.48
N GLU A 8 3.51 9.06 -22.65
CA GLU A 8 4.27 8.59 -23.80
C GLU A 8 5.74 8.29 -23.46
N LEU A 9 6.29 9.04 -22.49
CA LEU A 9 7.65 8.80 -22.03
C LEU A 9 7.75 7.45 -21.30
N MET A 10 6.76 7.13 -20.44
CA MET A 10 6.75 5.84 -19.73
C MET A 10 6.62 4.67 -20.71
N GLU A 11 5.77 4.79 -21.73
CA GLU A 11 5.65 3.77 -22.79
C GLU A 11 6.95 3.57 -23.56
N LYS A 12 7.66 4.66 -23.88
CA LYS A 12 8.98 4.61 -24.53
C LYS A 12 10.01 3.90 -23.64
N ILE A 13 10.03 4.22 -22.34
CA ILE A 13 10.91 3.57 -21.35
C ILE A 13 10.62 2.07 -21.28
N VAL A 14 9.35 1.68 -21.07
CA VAL A 14 8.94 0.26 -21.00
C VAL A 14 9.32 -0.49 -22.28
N SER A 15 9.02 0.10 -23.44
CA SER A 15 9.38 -0.49 -24.74
C SER A 15 10.89 -0.64 -24.90
N LEU A 16 11.67 0.36 -24.49
CA LEU A 16 13.14 0.31 -24.52
C LEU A 16 13.66 -0.80 -23.59
N CYS A 17 13.17 -0.85 -22.34
CA CYS A 17 13.58 -1.85 -21.36
C CYS A 17 13.36 -3.28 -21.87
N LYS A 18 12.21 -3.55 -22.46
CA LYS A 18 11.90 -4.87 -23.04
C LYS A 18 12.82 -5.19 -24.23
N ARG A 19 12.94 -4.29 -25.20
CA ARG A 19 13.75 -4.53 -26.41
C ARG A 19 15.24 -4.67 -26.14
N ARG A 20 15.75 -3.98 -25.12
CA ARG A 20 17.19 -3.99 -24.78
C ARG A 20 17.54 -5.03 -23.72
N GLY A 21 16.57 -5.79 -23.22
CA GLY A 21 16.81 -6.84 -22.23
C GLY A 21 17.13 -6.30 -20.83
N PHE A 22 16.50 -5.21 -20.42
CA PHE A 22 16.57 -4.74 -19.05
C PHE A 22 15.59 -5.47 -18.16
N ILE A 23 14.32 -5.53 -18.56
CA ILE A 23 13.24 -6.08 -17.74
C ILE A 23 12.23 -6.79 -18.62
N PHE A 24 11.80 -7.98 -18.18
CA PHE A 24 10.75 -8.80 -18.78
C PHE A 24 9.65 -9.08 -17.77
N GLN A 25 8.44 -9.34 -18.26
CA GLN A 25 7.41 -9.88 -17.37
C GLN A 25 7.79 -11.32 -16.97
N SER A 26 7.71 -11.63 -15.70
CA SER A 26 8.00 -12.98 -15.23
C SER A 26 7.03 -13.99 -15.82
N SER A 27 7.55 -15.12 -16.26
CA SER A 27 6.78 -16.22 -16.86
C SER A 27 5.99 -15.82 -18.12
N GLU A 28 6.51 -14.89 -18.92
CA GLU A 28 5.83 -14.31 -20.09
C GLU A 28 5.36 -15.35 -21.09
N ILE A 29 6.08 -16.45 -21.26
CA ILE A 29 5.69 -17.57 -22.16
C ILE A 29 4.36 -18.24 -21.79
N TYR A 30 3.91 -18.07 -20.54
CA TYR A 30 2.63 -18.56 -20.02
C TYR A 30 1.60 -17.43 -19.81
N GLY A 31 1.84 -16.24 -20.40
CA GLY A 31 0.98 -15.08 -20.26
C GLY A 31 1.41 -14.14 -19.11
N GLY A 32 2.43 -14.51 -18.35
CA GLY A 32 2.98 -13.70 -17.28
C GLY A 32 2.14 -13.67 -16.00
N ILE A 33 2.74 -13.20 -14.92
CA ILE A 33 2.06 -12.95 -13.64
C ILE A 33 2.17 -11.45 -13.34
N ASN A 34 1.03 -10.76 -13.19
CA ASN A 34 1.03 -9.33 -12.95
C ASN A 34 1.75 -8.95 -11.65
N GLY A 35 2.62 -7.95 -11.73
CA GLY A 35 3.39 -7.46 -10.59
C GLY A 35 4.65 -8.25 -10.27
N PHE A 36 5.09 -9.16 -11.16
CA PHE A 36 6.37 -9.86 -11.06
C PHE A 36 7.21 -9.61 -12.31
N TRP A 37 8.49 -9.31 -12.12
CA TRP A 37 9.38 -8.87 -13.18
C TRP A 37 10.73 -9.56 -13.08
N ASP A 38 11.24 -10.06 -14.20
CA ASP A 38 12.57 -10.62 -14.33
C ASP A 38 13.53 -9.58 -14.91
N TYR A 39 14.71 -9.47 -14.35
CA TYR A 39 15.77 -8.61 -14.87
C TYR A 39 16.55 -9.39 -15.94
N GLY A 40 16.54 -8.89 -17.18
CA GLY A 40 17.34 -9.43 -18.27
C GLY A 40 18.83 -9.09 -18.12
N PRO A 41 19.68 -9.45 -19.08
CA PRO A 41 21.15 -9.28 -18.95
C PRO A 41 21.58 -7.87 -18.56
N LEU A 42 21.13 -6.85 -19.27
CA LEU A 42 21.47 -5.45 -18.95
C LEU A 42 20.82 -4.98 -17.63
N GLY A 43 19.62 -5.44 -17.33
CA GLY A 43 18.93 -5.12 -16.07
C GLY A 43 19.61 -5.74 -14.87
N ALA A 44 20.09 -6.98 -14.99
CA ALA A 44 20.82 -7.67 -13.93
C ALA A 44 22.14 -6.95 -13.62
N ASP A 45 22.87 -6.51 -14.64
CA ASP A 45 24.12 -5.75 -14.46
C ASP A 45 23.84 -4.38 -13.82
N LEU A 46 22.85 -3.63 -14.31
CA LEU A 46 22.46 -2.34 -13.73
C LEU A 46 22.05 -2.49 -12.26
N LYS A 47 21.20 -3.45 -11.98
CA LYS A 47 20.74 -3.74 -10.61
C LYS A 47 21.91 -4.06 -9.68
N ARG A 48 22.84 -4.92 -10.12
CA ARG A 48 24.05 -5.25 -9.38
C ARG A 48 24.90 -4.01 -9.11
N ASN A 49 25.16 -3.19 -10.14
CA ASN A 49 25.96 -1.99 -10.00
C ASN A 49 25.38 -1.00 -8.98
N VAL A 50 24.05 -0.79 -8.98
CA VAL A 50 23.38 0.08 -8.00
C VAL A 50 23.51 -0.50 -6.59
N ARG A 51 23.24 -1.80 -6.43
CA ARG A 51 23.37 -2.50 -5.15
C ARG A 51 24.81 -2.45 -4.60
N ASP A 52 25.81 -2.71 -5.46
CA ASP A 52 27.20 -2.75 -5.04
C ASP A 52 27.72 -1.33 -4.73
N ALA A 53 27.24 -0.30 -5.44
CA ALA A 53 27.51 1.10 -5.09
C ALA A 53 26.94 1.45 -3.70
N TRP A 54 25.68 1.08 -3.44
CA TRP A 54 25.05 1.30 -2.14
C TRP A 54 25.80 0.56 -1.01
N TRP A 55 26.09 -0.72 -1.21
CA TRP A 55 26.80 -1.53 -0.22
C TRP A 55 28.19 -0.97 0.09
N ARG A 56 28.90 -0.54 -0.95
CA ARG A 56 30.22 0.07 -0.80
C ARG A 56 30.14 1.34 0.05
N THR A 57 29.23 2.25 -0.26
CA THR A 57 29.14 3.55 0.41
C THR A 57 28.52 3.46 1.80
N MET A 58 27.54 2.58 2.01
CA MET A 58 26.80 2.49 3.28
C MET A 58 27.40 1.50 4.27
N VAL A 59 28.18 0.51 3.79
CA VAL A 59 28.74 -0.54 4.65
C VAL A 59 30.27 -0.55 4.59
N GLN A 60 30.85 -0.73 3.38
CA GLN A 60 32.30 -1.01 3.29
C GLN A 60 33.17 0.21 3.55
N GLN A 61 32.70 1.42 3.31
CA GLN A 61 33.42 2.67 3.52
C GLN A 61 33.13 3.33 4.88
N ARG A 62 32.44 2.60 5.77
CA ARG A 62 32.06 3.09 7.11
C ARG A 62 32.50 2.11 8.17
N ASP A 63 33.00 2.65 9.28
CA ASP A 63 33.42 1.87 10.45
C ASP A 63 32.24 1.64 11.43
N ASP A 64 31.18 2.43 11.28
CA ASP A 64 30.01 2.46 12.15
C ASP A 64 28.79 1.71 11.58
N VAL A 65 28.94 0.99 10.45
CA VAL A 65 27.87 0.18 9.84
C VAL A 65 28.37 -1.21 9.51
N VAL A 66 27.57 -2.20 9.88
CA VAL A 66 27.83 -3.62 9.56
C VAL A 66 26.72 -4.23 8.72
N GLY A 67 27.05 -5.29 7.99
CA GLY A 67 26.12 -5.96 7.10
C GLY A 67 25.38 -7.12 7.77
N LEU A 68 24.14 -7.35 7.36
CA LEU A 68 23.32 -8.51 7.71
C LEU A 68 22.71 -9.08 6.43
N ASP A 69 22.65 -10.41 6.31
CA ASP A 69 21.88 -11.11 5.29
C ASP A 69 20.89 -12.07 5.97
N ALA A 70 19.64 -11.62 6.09
CA ALA A 70 18.60 -12.36 6.80
C ALA A 70 17.71 -13.16 5.82
N THR A 71 17.12 -14.25 6.35
CA THR A 71 16.19 -15.09 5.59
C THR A 71 14.91 -14.36 5.19
N ILE A 72 14.31 -14.77 4.07
CA ILE A 72 13.01 -14.23 3.61
C ILE A 72 11.87 -14.70 4.52
N ILE A 73 11.90 -15.99 4.89
CA ILE A 73 10.91 -16.59 5.80
C ILE A 73 11.46 -16.55 7.21
N MET A 74 10.74 -15.88 8.09
CA MET A 74 11.09 -15.70 9.50
C MET A 74 9.96 -16.19 10.39
N HIS A 75 10.23 -16.28 11.70
CA HIS A 75 9.23 -16.72 12.66
C HIS A 75 7.99 -15.79 12.61
N PRO A 76 6.76 -16.34 12.57
CA PRO A 76 5.54 -15.52 12.46
C PRO A 76 5.38 -14.45 13.54
N ASP A 77 5.93 -14.66 14.74
CA ASP A 77 5.84 -13.71 15.84
C ASP A 77 6.61 -12.40 15.59
N ILE A 78 7.58 -12.39 14.67
CA ILE A 78 8.23 -11.16 14.21
C ILE A 78 7.18 -10.21 13.61
N TRP A 79 6.29 -10.74 12.77
CA TRP A 79 5.26 -9.98 12.10
C TRP A 79 4.09 -9.61 13.01
N LYS A 80 3.83 -10.40 14.04
CA LYS A 80 2.88 -10.04 15.10
C LYS A 80 3.44 -8.94 15.99
N ALA A 81 4.71 -9.05 16.40
CA ALA A 81 5.36 -8.04 17.24
C ALA A 81 5.41 -6.68 16.55
N SER A 82 5.72 -6.63 15.26
CA SER A 82 5.75 -5.41 14.46
C SER A 82 4.37 -4.91 14.02
N GLY A 83 3.28 -5.66 14.27
CA GLY A 83 1.90 -5.31 13.89
C GLY A 83 1.53 -5.62 12.44
N HIS A 84 2.43 -6.12 11.61
CA HIS A 84 2.15 -6.38 10.19
C HIS A 84 1.00 -7.38 9.95
N VAL A 85 0.84 -8.38 10.81
CA VAL A 85 -0.25 -9.36 10.68
C VAL A 85 -1.61 -8.69 10.82
N ASP A 86 -1.73 -7.72 11.71
CA ASP A 86 -3.01 -7.12 12.10
C ASP A 86 -3.34 -5.84 11.32
N THR A 87 -2.34 -5.02 10.99
CA THR A 87 -2.55 -3.67 10.47
C THR A 87 -2.04 -3.44 9.05
N PHE A 88 -1.18 -4.32 8.51
CA PHE A 88 -0.62 -4.14 7.18
C PHE A 88 -1.62 -4.54 6.10
N SER A 89 -2.61 -3.67 5.89
CA SER A 89 -3.71 -3.90 4.96
C SER A 89 -4.08 -2.65 4.18
N ASP A 90 -4.46 -2.86 2.90
CA ASP A 90 -5.08 -1.83 2.08
C ASP A 90 -6.61 -1.97 2.12
N PRO A 91 -7.37 -0.88 2.13
CA PRO A 91 -8.82 -0.96 1.96
C PRO A 91 -9.13 -1.33 0.50
N MET A 92 -9.78 -2.48 0.30
CA MET A 92 -10.10 -3.01 -1.02
C MET A 92 -11.60 -2.99 -1.27
N CYS A 93 -12.00 -2.56 -2.47
CA CYS A 93 -13.36 -2.71 -2.98
C CYS A 93 -13.35 -3.37 -4.37
N ASP A 94 -14.46 -4.03 -4.70
CA ASP A 94 -14.67 -4.69 -5.99
C ASP A 94 -15.77 -3.97 -6.78
N CYS A 95 -15.60 -3.80 -8.08
CA CYS A 95 -16.68 -3.32 -8.94
C CYS A 95 -17.76 -4.39 -9.09
N LEU A 96 -19.00 -4.08 -8.71
CA LEU A 96 -20.11 -5.03 -8.73
C LEU A 96 -20.46 -5.55 -10.14
N LEU A 97 -20.08 -4.80 -11.18
CA LEU A 97 -20.30 -5.20 -12.58
C LEU A 97 -19.16 -6.04 -13.14
N THR A 98 -17.91 -5.57 -13.00
CA THR A 98 -16.75 -6.14 -13.70
C THR A 98 -15.89 -7.05 -12.85
N GLN A 99 -16.14 -7.11 -11.54
CA GLN A 99 -15.30 -7.79 -10.54
C GLN A 99 -13.86 -7.26 -10.49
N LYS A 100 -13.59 -6.12 -11.13
CA LYS A 100 -12.29 -5.46 -11.08
C LYS A 100 -12.07 -4.89 -9.68
N ARG A 101 -10.89 -5.10 -9.13
CA ARG A 101 -10.48 -4.66 -7.79
C ARG A 101 -9.87 -3.27 -7.81
N PHE A 102 -10.15 -2.51 -6.76
CA PHE A 102 -9.62 -1.17 -6.53
C PHE A 102 -9.16 -1.03 -5.07
N ARG A 103 -8.12 -0.23 -4.86
CA ARG A 103 -7.87 0.33 -3.54
C ARG A 103 -8.88 1.44 -3.30
N ALA A 104 -9.66 1.31 -2.25
CA ALA A 104 -10.77 2.24 -2.00
C ALA A 104 -10.31 3.68 -1.75
N ASP A 105 -9.14 3.85 -1.10
CA ASP A 105 -8.50 5.14 -0.83
C ASP A 105 -7.87 5.81 -2.08
N GLN A 106 -7.79 5.08 -3.19
CA GLN A 106 -7.21 5.56 -4.45
C GLN A 106 -8.23 5.64 -5.59
N VAL A 107 -9.51 5.40 -5.30
CA VAL A 107 -10.58 5.63 -6.27
C VAL A 107 -10.72 7.13 -6.49
N GLU A 108 -10.60 7.57 -7.75
CA GLU A 108 -10.84 8.98 -8.09
C GLU A 108 -12.25 9.38 -7.69
N PRO A 109 -12.43 10.49 -6.93
CA PRO A 109 -13.74 10.98 -6.55
C PRO A 109 -14.59 11.31 -7.78
N GLN A 110 -15.84 10.84 -7.81
CA GLN A 110 -16.77 11.02 -8.91
C GLN A 110 -17.95 11.88 -8.47
N SER A 111 -18.41 12.78 -9.36
CA SER A 111 -19.59 13.62 -9.13
C SER A 111 -20.56 13.45 -10.29
N GLY A 112 -21.86 13.39 -9.98
CA GLY A 112 -22.90 13.24 -10.99
C GLY A 112 -24.22 12.72 -10.42
N ASP A 113 -25.16 12.38 -11.30
CA ASP A 113 -26.43 11.80 -10.91
C ASP A 113 -26.30 10.28 -10.78
N VAL A 114 -26.88 9.71 -9.74
CA VAL A 114 -26.88 8.29 -9.47
C VAL A 114 -28.28 7.73 -9.68
N HIS A 115 -28.40 6.72 -10.53
CA HIS A 115 -29.62 5.92 -10.64
C HIS A 115 -29.47 4.67 -9.73
N ARG A 116 -30.44 4.49 -8.85
CA ARG A 116 -30.52 3.32 -7.98
C ARG A 116 -31.60 2.37 -8.48
N TYR A 117 -31.23 1.12 -8.67
CA TYR A 117 -32.11 0.04 -9.07
C TYR A 117 -32.32 -0.92 -7.90
N ALA A 118 -33.57 -1.28 -7.64
CA ALA A 118 -33.93 -2.26 -6.59
C ALA A 118 -33.84 -3.70 -7.11
N GLY A 119 -33.88 -3.87 -8.45
CA GLY A 119 -33.88 -5.18 -9.09
C GLY A 119 -34.14 -5.06 -10.57
N ALA A 120 -34.40 -6.20 -11.22
CA ALA A 120 -34.83 -6.23 -12.62
C ALA A 120 -35.69 -7.44 -12.92
N PHE A 121 -36.55 -7.32 -13.96
CA PHE A 121 -37.30 -8.41 -14.58
C PHE A 121 -36.59 -8.85 -15.86
N GLY A 122 -36.49 -10.15 -16.08
CA GLY A 122 -35.96 -10.76 -17.31
C GLY A 122 -37.04 -11.21 -18.29
N GLY A 123 -36.63 -11.82 -19.41
CA GLY A 123 -37.57 -12.37 -20.41
C GLY A 123 -38.56 -13.33 -19.80
N GLY A 124 -39.81 -13.28 -20.27
CA GLY A 124 -40.92 -14.11 -19.74
C GLY A 124 -41.79 -13.45 -18.67
N TRP A 125 -41.36 -12.29 -18.14
CA TRP A 125 -42.14 -11.61 -17.12
C TRP A 125 -43.52 -11.13 -17.61
N LEU A 126 -43.65 -10.71 -18.87
CA LEU A 126 -44.91 -10.26 -19.46
C LEU A 126 -45.91 -11.40 -19.57
N GLU A 127 -45.48 -12.58 -20.00
CA GLU A 127 -46.30 -13.78 -20.07
C GLU A 127 -46.80 -14.20 -18.69
N ALA A 128 -45.91 -14.18 -17.68
CA ALA A 128 -46.26 -14.52 -16.31
C ALA A 128 -47.30 -13.53 -15.69
N VAL A 129 -47.13 -12.25 -15.97
CA VAL A 129 -48.06 -11.20 -15.53
C VAL A 129 -49.40 -11.31 -16.26
N ALA A 130 -49.44 -11.65 -17.55
CA ALA A 130 -50.66 -11.91 -18.27
C ALA A 130 -51.38 -13.16 -17.77
N GLN A 131 -50.65 -14.24 -17.43
CA GLN A 131 -51.21 -15.45 -16.81
C GLN A 131 -51.82 -15.18 -15.42
N ALA A 132 -51.24 -14.24 -14.68
CA ALA A 132 -51.78 -13.77 -13.39
C ALA A 132 -53.00 -12.84 -13.53
N GLY A 133 -53.49 -12.57 -14.78
CA GLY A 133 -54.67 -11.78 -15.04
C GLY A 133 -54.52 -10.27 -14.93
N VAL A 134 -53.28 -9.78 -14.88
CA VAL A 134 -52.99 -8.32 -14.82
C VAL A 134 -53.09 -7.74 -16.26
N LYS A 135 -54.03 -6.80 -16.47
CA LYS A 135 -54.29 -6.15 -17.76
C LYS A 135 -53.52 -4.85 -17.93
N ASP A 136 -53.30 -4.11 -16.86
CA ASP A 136 -52.60 -2.81 -16.86
C ASP A 136 -51.12 -2.99 -16.49
N VAL A 137 -50.30 -3.17 -17.52
CA VAL A 137 -48.84 -3.28 -17.35
C VAL A 137 -48.22 -1.89 -17.64
N PRO A 138 -47.44 -1.34 -16.71
CA PRO A 138 -46.85 -0.01 -16.88
C PRO A 138 -45.93 0.07 -18.10
N GLU A 139 -45.97 1.23 -18.78
CA GLU A 139 -45.12 1.52 -19.95
C GLU A 139 -44.22 2.75 -19.67
N THR A 140 -43.62 2.81 -18.50
CA THR A 140 -42.71 3.90 -18.16
C THR A 140 -41.36 3.72 -18.84
N PHE A 141 -40.87 4.77 -19.50
CA PHE A 141 -39.55 4.80 -20.15
C PHE A 141 -38.64 5.83 -19.49
N VAL A 142 -37.44 5.42 -19.14
CA VAL A 142 -36.37 6.30 -18.65
C VAL A 142 -35.15 6.09 -19.53
N GLY A 143 -34.64 7.17 -20.12
CA GLY A 143 -33.47 7.11 -20.97
C GLY A 143 -33.67 6.17 -22.18
N GLY A 144 -34.87 6.10 -22.75
CA GLY A 144 -35.16 5.25 -23.91
C GLY A 144 -35.39 3.78 -23.62
N TYR A 145 -35.28 3.35 -22.35
CA TYR A 145 -35.54 1.96 -21.93
C TYR A 145 -36.77 1.87 -21.03
N ARG A 146 -37.53 0.81 -21.21
CA ARG A 146 -38.63 0.48 -20.31
C ARG A 146 -38.08 0.22 -18.91
N THR A 147 -38.65 0.89 -17.90
CA THR A 147 -38.33 0.77 -16.49
C THR A 147 -39.63 0.62 -15.70
N LEU A 148 -39.53 0.03 -14.51
CA LEU A 148 -40.61 -0.03 -13.53
C LEU A 148 -40.20 0.75 -12.29
N THR A 149 -41.17 1.36 -11.63
CA THR A 149 -40.98 1.83 -10.26
C THR A 149 -41.03 0.65 -9.27
N VAL A 150 -40.58 0.85 -8.05
CA VAL A 150 -40.62 -0.17 -6.99
C VAL A 150 -42.05 -0.62 -6.74
N ASP A 151 -43.01 0.33 -6.66
CA ASP A 151 -44.43 0.02 -6.39
C ASP A 151 -45.07 -0.77 -7.54
N GLU A 152 -44.76 -0.43 -8.79
CA GLU A 152 -45.24 -1.16 -9.98
C GLU A 152 -44.69 -2.59 -9.97
N ALA A 153 -43.39 -2.76 -9.69
CA ALA A 153 -42.75 -4.08 -9.64
C ALA A 153 -43.31 -4.93 -8.49
N ALA A 154 -43.50 -4.36 -7.30
CA ALA A 154 -44.14 -5.05 -6.15
C ALA A 154 -45.55 -5.54 -6.47
N ARG A 155 -46.39 -4.67 -7.02
CA ARG A 155 -47.74 -5.02 -7.46
C ARG A 155 -47.75 -6.20 -8.43
N LEU A 156 -46.86 -6.18 -9.45
CA LEU A 156 -46.77 -7.24 -10.45
C LEU A 156 -46.29 -8.56 -9.83
N LEU A 157 -45.32 -8.51 -8.96
CA LEU A 157 -44.80 -9.69 -8.23
C LEU A 157 -45.84 -10.33 -7.32
N ASP A 158 -46.60 -9.51 -6.59
CA ASP A 158 -47.68 -10.00 -5.71
C ASP A 158 -48.79 -10.68 -6.50
N ALA A 159 -49.17 -10.10 -7.65
CA ALA A 159 -50.16 -10.72 -8.51
C ALA A 159 -49.70 -12.10 -9.05
N VAL A 160 -48.43 -12.18 -9.51
CA VAL A 160 -47.84 -13.44 -9.98
C VAL A 160 -47.73 -14.50 -8.91
N LYS A 161 -47.28 -14.12 -7.71
CA LYS A 161 -47.23 -15.02 -6.55
C LYS A 161 -48.60 -15.45 -6.09
N GLY A 162 -49.57 -14.53 -6.07
CA GLY A 162 -50.96 -14.82 -5.75
C GLY A 162 -51.65 -15.82 -6.71
N ALA A 163 -51.20 -15.84 -7.97
CA ALA A 163 -51.59 -16.83 -8.97
C ALA A 163 -50.85 -18.18 -8.89
N GLY A 164 -49.98 -18.35 -7.87
CA GLY A 164 -49.21 -19.59 -7.65
C GLY A 164 -48.03 -19.77 -8.60
N LEU A 165 -47.60 -18.69 -9.31
CA LEU A 165 -46.48 -18.70 -10.24
C LEU A 165 -45.18 -18.32 -9.52
N ASN A 166 -44.06 -18.99 -9.88
CA ASN A 166 -42.74 -18.66 -9.36
C ASN A 166 -42.04 -17.65 -10.27
N PRO A 167 -41.66 -16.43 -9.77
CA PRO A 167 -41.02 -15.40 -10.60
C PRO A 167 -39.50 -15.65 -10.81
N THR A 168 -39.13 -16.73 -11.48
CA THR A 168 -37.73 -17.06 -11.80
C THR A 168 -37.04 -16.02 -12.72
N TRP A 169 -37.83 -15.16 -13.32
CA TRP A 169 -37.40 -14.04 -14.18
C TRP A 169 -37.12 -12.74 -13.37
N HIS A 170 -37.23 -12.74 -12.04
CA HIS A 170 -36.95 -11.62 -11.17
C HIS A 170 -35.61 -11.81 -10.44
N VAL A 171 -34.79 -10.78 -10.44
CA VAL A 171 -33.59 -10.67 -9.61
C VAL A 171 -33.77 -9.51 -8.63
N ASP A 172 -33.83 -9.84 -7.35
CA ASP A 172 -33.90 -8.90 -6.23
C ASP A 172 -32.47 -8.63 -5.76
N ALA A 173 -31.81 -7.69 -6.41
CA ALA A 173 -30.46 -7.25 -6.05
C ALA A 173 -30.32 -5.76 -6.34
N SER A 174 -30.06 -4.97 -5.32
CA SER A 174 -29.83 -3.53 -5.48
C SER A 174 -28.52 -3.27 -6.25
N PHE A 175 -28.54 -2.24 -7.08
CA PHE A 175 -27.38 -1.80 -7.84
C PHE A 175 -27.50 -0.32 -8.17
N SER A 176 -26.42 0.42 -8.05
CA SER A 176 -26.39 1.84 -8.37
C SER A 176 -25.40 2.13 -9.50
N VAL A 177 -25.72 3.15 -10.27
CA VAL A 177 -24.87 3.61 -11.37
C VAL A 177 -24.77 5.13 -11.32
N LEU A 178 -23.55 5.63 -11.20
CA LEU A 178 -23.26 7.06 -11.38
C LEU A 178 -23.16 7.40 -12.86
N ILE A 179 -23.85 8.47 -13.25
CA ILE A 179 -23.80 9.05 -14.59
C ILE A 179 -22.77 10.18 -14.55
N PRO A 180 -21.62 10.07 -15.22
CA PRO A 180 -20.65 11.14 -15.28
C PRO A 180 -21.25 12.41 -15.89
N ALA A 181 -20.74 13.58 -15.48
CA ALA A 181 -21.19 14.87 -15.98
C ALA A 181 -21.20 14.90 -17.54
N GLY A 182 -22.30 15.35 -18.12
CA GLY A 182 -22.49 15.43 -19.57
C GLY A 182 -22.90 14.13 -20.27
N LYS A 183 -23.09 13.04 -19.54
CA LYS A 183 -23.66 11.80 -20.08
C LYS A 183 -25.19 11.80 -19.93
N HIS A 184 -25.86 11.14 -20.89
CA HIS A 184 -27.32 11.01 -20.89
C HIS A 184 -27.76 9.91 -19.88
N PRO A 185 -28.95 10.00 -19.25
CA PRO A 185 -29.50 8.97 -18.33
C PRO A 185 -29.54 7.54 -18.92
N GLU A 186 -29.60 7.40 -20.23
CA GLU A 186 -29.45 6.12 -20.94
C GLU A 186 -28.18 5.35 -20.54
N TYR A 187 -27.12 6.08 -20.17
CA TYR A 187 -25.86 5.46 -19.74
C TYR A 187 -26.06 4.56 -18.53
N ALA A 188 -26.77 5.02 -17.49
CA ALA A 188 -27.05 4.22 -16.30
C ALA A 188 -27.87 2.98 -16.63
N ASN A 189 -28.86 3.11 -17.52
CA ASN A 189 -29.69 2.00 -17.96
C ASN A 189 -28.88 0.93 -18.72
N LYS A 190 -27.92 1.32 -19.56
CA LYS A 190 -27.02 0.37 -20.23
C LYS A 190 -26.18 -0.40 -19.23
N VAL A 191 -25.58 0.29 -18.24
CA VAL A 191 -24.76 -0.32 -17.18
C VAL A 191 -25.61 -1.21 -16.28
N GLY A 192 -26.78 -0.75 -15.84
CA GLY A 192 -27.72 -1.54 -15.05
C GLY A 192 -28.18 -2.81 -15.76
N ARG A 193 -28.54 -2.72 -17.03
CA ARG A 193 -28.93 -3.90 -17.84
C ARG A 193 -27.77 -4.90 -17.96
N ALA A 194 -26.52 -4.43 -18.14
CA ALA A 194 -25.36 -5.30 -18.18
C ALA A 194 -25.16 -6.05 -16.85
N PHE A 195 -25.36 -5.37 -15.70
CA PHE A 195 -25.28 -5.96 -14.37
C PHE A 195 -26.27 -7.11 -14.16
N TYR A 196 -27.55 -6.91 -14.53
CA TYR A 196 -28.57 -7.96 -14.38
C TYR A 196 -28.47 -9.04 -15.44
N ALA A 197 -27.99 -8.72 -16.66
CA ALA A 197 -27.70 -9.72 -17.67
C ALA A 197 -26.58 -10.68 -17.24
N ALA A 198 -25.54 -10.16 -16.58
CA ALA A 198 -24.48 -10.98 -15.99
C ALA A 198 -25.00 -11.92 -14.87
N ARG A 199 -26.18 -11.66 -14.32
CA ARG A 199 -26.89 -12.48 -13.32
C ARG A 199 -27.95 -13.41 -13.94
N GLY A 200 -27.90 -13.59 -15.27
CA GLY A 200 -28.71 -14.56 -15.96
C GLY A 200 -30.04 -14.01 -16.55
N LEU A 201 -30.36 -12.74 -16.37
CA LEU A 201 -31.58 -12.17 -16.95
C LEU A 201 -31.40 -11.87 -18.43
N ARG A 202 -32.33 -12.37 -19.26
CA ARG A 202 -32.42 -11.98 -20.68
C ARG A 202 -33.25 -10.70 -20.79
N ASN A 203 -32.74 -9.73 -21.57
CA ASN A 203 -33.39 -8.45 -21.83
C ASN A 203 -33.95 -7.76 -20.57
N PRO A 204 -33.08 -7.42 -19.57
CA PRO A 204 -33.54 -6.94 -18.30
C PRO A 204 -34.35 -5.64 -18.40
N VAL A 205 -35.49 -5.60 -17.71
CA VAL A 205 -36.29 -4.40 -17.43
C VAL A 205 -35.99 -3.97 -16.00
N LEU A 206 -35.40 -2.79 -15.86
CA LEU A 206 -34.87 -2.31 -14.58
C LEU A 206 -36.00 -1.80 -13.68
N ILE A 207 -35.88 -2.04 -12.38
CA ILE A 207 -36.76 -1.49 -11.34
C ILE A 207 -36.04 -0.30 -10.73
N LEU A 208 -36.46 0.92 -11.09
CA LEU A 208 -35.85 2.15 -10.60
C LEU A 208 -36.36 2.47 -9.20
N ALA A 209 -35.47 2.53 -8.22
CA ALA A 209 -35.77 2.88 -6.84
C ALA A 209 -35.69 4.40 -6.60
N GLY A 210 -34.90 5.11 -7.38
CA GLY A 210 -34.76 6.56 -7.29
C GLY A 210 -33.52 7.09 -7.99
N THR A 211 -33.39 8.42 -7.95
CA THR A 211 -32.23 9.16 -8.45
C THR A 211 -31.77 10.14 -7.38
N GLU A 212 -30.46 10.32 -7.27
CA GLU A 212 -29.86 11.31 -6.39
C GLU A 212 -28.62 11.90 -7.05
N SER A 213 -28.21 13.11 -6.64
CA SER A 213 -26.95 13.69 -7.08
C SER A 213 -25.90 13.53 -5.97
N VAL A 214 -24.70 13.09 -6.35
CA VAL A 214 -23.56 12.93 -5.44
C VAL A 214 -22.41 13.82 -5.87
N ARG A 215 -21.59 14.22 -4.90
CA ARG A 215 -20.34 14.95 -5.12
C ARG A 215 -19.19 14.22 -4.47
N ASP A 216 -18.06 14.20 -5.19
CA ASP A 216 -16.78 13.67 -4.72
C ASP A 216 -16.90 12.26 -4.08
N SER A 217 -17.73 11.42 -4.67
CA SER A 217 -18.00 10.08 -4.19
C SER A 217 -16.94 9.09 -4.71
N MET A 218 -16.34 8.31 -3.81
CA MET A 218 -15.41 7.23 -4.11
C MET A 218 -16.11 5.85 -4.21
N ARG A 219 -17.45 5.83 -4.19
CA ARG A 219 -18.25 4.60 -4.24
C ARG A 219 -18.51 4.06 -5.65
N TYR A 220 -18.03 4.73 -6.67
CA TYR A 220 -18.32 4.38 -8.06
C TYR A 220 -17.05 4.19 -8.86
N ASN A 221 -17.07 3.18 -9.74
CA ASN A 221 -15.96 2.88 -10.64
C ASN A 221 -15.74 4.04 -11.62
N PRO A 222 -14.57 4.69 -11.66
CA PRO A 222 -14.29 5.81 -12.56
C PRO A 222 -14.43 5.48 -14.06
N GLU A 223 -14.26 4.19 -14.43
CA GLU A 223 -14.28 3.74 -15.81
C GLU A 223 -15.72 3.58 -16.36
N ASN A 224 -16.66 3.13 -15.51
CA ASN A 224 -17.98 2.73 -15.95
C ASN A 224 -19.15 3.16 -15.05
N GLY A 225 -18.90 3.95 -13.99
CA GLY A 225 -19.93 4.42 -13.09
C GLY A 225 -20.62 3.37 -12.23
N ALA A 226 -20.28 2.08 -12.37
CA ALA A 226 -20.88 1.02 -11.58
C ALA A 226 -20.49 1.11 -10.11
N GLU A 227 -21.40 0.75 -9.23
CA GLU A 227 -21.17 0.73 -7.79
C GLU A 227 -20.02 -0.21 -7.39
N LEU A 228 -19.20 0.24 -6.43
CA LEU A 228 -18.18 -0.53 -5.76
C LEU A 228 -18.72 -1.13 -4.47
N THR A 229 -18.21 -2.27 -4.05
CA THR A 229 -18.52 -2.84 -2.73
C THR A 229 -18.02 -1.92 -1.61
N GLU A 230 -18.55 -2.08 -0.41
CA GLU A 230 -17.97 -1.44 0.77
C GLU A 230 -16.49 -1.87 0.90
N PRO A 231 -15.62 -0.93 1.34
CA PRO A 231 -14.22 -1.23 1.55
C PRO A 231 -14.03 -2.31 2.60
N ARG A 232 -13.16 -3.26 2.33
CA ARG A 232 -12.75 -4.29 3.28
C ARG A 232 -11.23 -4.34 3.38
N PRO A 233 -10.64 -4.59 4.56
CA PRO A 233 -9.20 -4.72 4.70
C PRO A 233 -8.70 -5.92 3.90
N PHE A 234 -7.63 -5.70 3.15
CA PHE A 234 -6.92 -6.74 2.41
C PHE A 234 -5.48 -6.75 2.90
N ASN A 235 -5.11 -7.80 3.64
CA ASN A 235 -3.74 -7.93 4.15
C ASN A 235 -2.74 -8.15 3.02
N LEU A 236 -1.67 -7.36 3.04
CA LEU A 236 -0.62 -7.38 2.01
C LEU A 236 0.45 -8.45 2.26
N MET A 237 0.36 -9.22 3.35
CA MET A 237 1.29 -10.30 3.64
C MET A 237 1.04 -11.50 2.71
N LEU A 238 2.07 -11.91 1.97
CA LEU A 238 2.04 -13.18 1.25
C LEU A 238 2.33 -14.32 2.22
N GLN A 239 1.46 -15.32 2.23
CA GLN A 239 1.55 -16.50 3.10
C GLN A 239 2.08 -17.73 2.36
N THR A 240 2.77 -18.58 3.11
CA THR A 240 3.17 -19.93 2.70
C THR A 240 3.05 -20.88 3.88
N CYS A 241 3.26 -22.17 3.65
CA CYS A 241 3.34 -23.17 4.72
C CYS A 241 4.75 -23.78 4.74
N VAL A 242 5.29 -23.97 5.93
CA VAL A 242 6.59 -24.61 6.14
C VAL A 242 6.37 -26.02 6.69
N GLY A 243 6.98 -27.02 6.06
CA GLY A 243 6.83 -28.43 6.44
C GLY A 243 5.81 -29.19 5.58
N PRO A 244 5.62 -30.49 5.87
CA PRO A 244 4.85 -31.39 5.00
C PRO A 244 3.32 -31.28 5.15
N VAL A 245 2.84 -30.66 6.22
CA VAL A 245 1.40 -30.56 6.53
C VAL A 245 0.96 -29.09 6.47
N GLN A 246 -0.07 -28.83 5.70
CA GLN A 246 -0.72 -27.53 5.67
C GLN A 246 -1.67 -27.40 6.88
N SER A 247 -1.22 -26.74 7.92
CA SER A 247 -2.02 -26.41 9.11
C SER A 247 -1.79 -24.96 9.50
N ALA A 248 -2.69 -24.42 10.32
CA ALA A 248 -2.56 -23.05 10.83
C ALA A 248 -1.25 -22.82 11.62
N GLU A 249 -0.72 -23.85 12.25
CA GLU A 249 0.52 -23.81 13.01
C GLU A 249 1.78 -23.73 12.12
N ASN A 250 1.65 -24.14 10.85
CA ASN A 250 2.75 -24.17 9.87
C ASN A 250 2.72 -22.97 8.92
N VAL A 251 1.82 -22.00 9.15
CA VAL A 251 1.77 -20.78 8.35
C VAL A 251 3.01 -19.93 8.60
N ALA A 252 3.64 -19.53 7.51
CA ALA A 252 4.73 -18.56 7.51
C ALA A 252 4.44 -17.46 6.50
N TYR A 253 5.16 -16.35 6.60
CA TYR A 253 5.00 -15.22 5.73
C TYR A 253 6.27 -14.94 4.94
N LEU A 254 6.11 -14.54 3.69
CA LEU A 254 7.19 -13.89 2.96
C LEU A 254 7.31 -12.46 3.48
N ARG A 255 8.52 -12.05 3.85
CA ARG A 255 8.74 -10.74 4.48
C ARG A 255 8.26 -9.58 3.59
N PRO A 256 7.44 -8.64 4.10
CA PRO A 256 6.99 -7.47 3.36
C PRO A 256 8.00 -6.33 3.37
N GLU A 257 9.01 -6.43 4.23
CA GLU A 257 10.13 -5.50 4.39
C GLU A 257 11.35 -6.20 4.99
N THR A 258 12.49 -5.55 4.93
CA THR A 258 13.76 -6.08 5.44
C THR A 258 14.12 -5.56 6.84
N ALA A 259 13.50 -4.47 7.30
CA ALA A 259 13.80 -3.80 8.58
C ALA A 259 13.63 -4.72 9.80
N GLN A 260 12.54 -5.51 9.88
CA GLN A 260 12.23 -6.31 11.06
C GLN A 260 13.28 -7.39 11.37
N ALA A 261 13.97 -7.89 10.34
CA ALA A 261 15.08 -8.81 10.53
C ALA A 261 16.26 -8.13 11.24
N ILE A 262 16.50 -6.86 10.96
CA ILE A 262 17.55 -6.07 11.61
C ILE A 262 17.25 -5.92 13.10
N PHE A 263 16.02 -5.52 13.45
CA PHE A 263 15.62 -5.37 14.85
C PHE A 263 15.70 -6.70 15.61
N ALA A 264 15.19 -7.79 15.02
CA ALA A 264 15.24 -9.11 15.66
C ALA A 264 16.67 -9.63 15.88
N GLN A 265 17.62 -9.24 15.03
CA GLN A 265 19.04 -9.64 15.14
C GLN A 265 19.92 -8.59 15.81
N PHE A 266 19.36 -7.48 16.25
CA PHE A 266 20.12 -6.37 16.85
C PHE A 266 21.13 -6.80 17.90
N LYS A 267 20.71 -7.58 18.91
CA LYS A 267 21.59 -8.05 19.97
C LYS A 267 22.70 -8.98 19.47
N ASN A 268 22.36 -9.91 18.60
CA ASN A 268 23.34 -10.83 18.05
C ASN A 268 24.42 -10.08 17.25
N VAL A 269 24.01 -9.12 16.44
CA VAL A 269 24.94 -8.32 15.64
C VAL A 269 25.79 -7.42 16.54
N LEU A 270 25.18 -6.69 17.48
CA LEU A 270 25.88 -5.82 18.43
C LEU A 270 27.01 -6.58 19.16
N GLU A 271 26.68 -7.75 19.72
CA GLU A 271 27.60 -8.53 20.56
C GLU A 271 28.71 -9.21 19.74
N THR A 272 28.34 -9.80 18.60
CA THR A 272 29.30 -10.55 17.78
C THR A 272 30.25 -9.66 16.97
N SER A 273 29.77 -8.50 16.49
CA SER A 273 30.59 -7.51 15.81
C SER A 273 31.29 -6.50 16.73
N ARG A 274 31.00 -6.58 18.05
CA ARG A 274 31.55 -5.69 19.09
C ARG A 274 31.30 -4.21 18.82
N GLN A 275 30.16 -3.92 18.20
CA GLN A 275 29.74 -2.55 17.93
C GLN A 275 29.30 -1.82 19.20
N ARG A 276 29.37 -0.50 19.16
CA ARG A 276 28.85 0.39 20.20
C ARG A 276 27.87 1.37 19.56
N VAL A 277 26.83 1.72 20.28
CA VAL A 277 25.89 2.77 19.86
C VAL A 277 26.59 4.14 19.93
N PRO A 278 26.59 4.95 18.86
CA PRO A 278 25.80 4.79 17.62
C PRO A 278 26.45 3.82 16.59
N PHE A 279 25.62 2.99 15.96
CA PHE A 279 26.07 2.14 14.84
C PHE A 279 24.88 1.72 13.98
N GLY A 280 25.13 1.29 12.76
CA GLY A 280 24.11 0.83 11.81
C GLY A 280 24.21 -0.65 11.45
N ILE A 281 23.06 -1.24 11.10
CA ILE A 281 22.96 -2.55 10.49
C ILE A 281 22.26 -2.39 9.16
N ALA A 282 22.91 -2.85 8.09
CA ALA A 282 22.43 -2.72 6.73
C ALA A 282 22.18 -4.09 6.09
N GLN A 283 21.17 -4.19 5.25
CA GLN A 283 20.97 -5.36 4.41
C GLN A 283 20.41 -5.00 3.04
N VAL A 284 20.64 -5.89 2.07
CA VAL A 284 20.00 -5.87 0.77
C VAL A 284 19.25 -7.19 0.61
N GLY A 285 17.97 -7.13 0.29
CA GLY A 285 17.21 -8.35 0.15
C GLY A 285 15.83 -8.18 -0.46
N LYS A 286 15.28 -9.29 -0.93
CA LYS A 286 13.93 -9.32 -1.47
C LYS A 286 12.88 -9.14 -0.39
N ALA A 287 11.81 -8.41 -0.75
CA ALA A 287 10.59 -8.25 0.02
C ALA A 287 9.38 -8.50 -0.88
N PHE A 288 8.24 -8.77 -0.26
CA PHE A 288 7.04 -9.25 -0.96
C PHE A 288 5.79 -8.58 -0.40
N ARG A 289 5.01 -7.95 -1.27
CA ARG A 289 3.72 -7.35 -0.88
C ARG A 289 2.64 -7.81 -1.84
N ASN A 290 1.56 -8.37 -1.36
CA ASN A 290 0.43 -8.82 -2.17
C ASN A 290 -0.40 -7.63 -2.66
N GLU A 291 0.20 -6.79 -3.48
CA GLU A 291 -0.40 -5.57 -4.01
C GLU A 291 -1.74 -5.86 -4.71
N VAL A 292 -2.76 -5.07 -4.37
CA VAL A 292 -4.09 -5.19 -5.00
C VAL A 292 -4.00 -4.81 -6.49
N THR A 293 -3.33 -3.70 -6.78
CA THR A 293 -3.19 -3.16 -8.15
C THR A 293 -1.73 -2.81 -8.47
N PRO A 294 -0.89 -3.78 -8.84
CA PRO A 294 0.44 -3.49 -9.37
C PRO A 294 0.34 -2.58 -10.59
N ARG A 295 1.17 -1.54 -10.65
CA ARG A 295 1.12 -0.53 -11.71
C ARG A 295 2.46 0.15 -11.94
N ASN A 296 2.54 0.95 -13.01
CA ASN A 296 3.73 1.72 -13.36
C ASN A 296 4.98 0.85 -13.54
N PHE A 297 4.81 -0.29 -14.23
CA PHE A 297 5.89 -1.23 -14.52
C PHE A 297 6.51 -1.79 -13.23
N THR A 298 7.83 -1.66 -13.02
CA THR A 298 8.52 -2.15 -11.83
C THR A 298 8.34 -1.26 -10.59
N PHE A 299 7.76 -0.08 -10.73
CA PHE A 299 7.62 0.86 -9.61
C PHE A 299 6.75 0.30 -8.47
N ARG A 300 5.62 -0.35 -8.82
CA ARG A 300 4.76 -1.02 -7.84
C ARG A 300 4.58 -2.48 -8.22
N SER A 301 5.41 -3.34 -7.63
CA SER A 301 5.45 -4.77 -7.88
C SER A 301 5.23 -5.58 -6.60
N ARG A 302 4.91 -6.87 -6.76
CA ARG A 302 4.64 -7.78 -5.64
C ARG A 302 5.89 -8.42 -5.06
N GLU A 303 6.96 -8.50 -5.87
CA GLU A 303 8.30 -8.90 -5.45
C GLU A 303 9.26 -7.80 -5.85
N PHE A 304 10.05 -7.31 -4.92
CA PHE A 304 11.02 -6.24 -5.12
C PHE A 304 12.23 -6.46 -4.21
N GLU A 305 13.25 -5.64 -4.36
CA GLU A 305 14.44 -5.65 -3.51
C GLU A 305 14.57 -4.32 -2.80
N GLN A 306 14.87 -4.38 -1.51
CA GLN A 306 15.13 -3.22 -0.67
C GLN A 306 16.62 -3.20 -0.29
N MET A 307 17.15 -1.98 -0.18
CA MET A 307 18.40 -1.67 0.47
C MET A 307 18.06 -0.91 1.73
N GLU A 308 18.18 -1.56 2.88
CA GLU A 308 17.72 -1.08 4.18
C GLU A 308 18.91 -0.82 5.10
N LEU A 309 18.86 0.26 5.86
CA LEU A 309 19.82 0.60 6.91
C LEU A 309 19.07 1.09 8.14
N GLU A 310 19.22 0.41 9.25
CA GLU A 310 18.77 0.87 10.56
C GLU A 310 19.97 1.34 11.36
N PHE A 311 19.96 2.62 11.74
CA PHE A 311 21.06 3.25 12.50
C PHE A 311 20.61 3.51 13.92
N PHE A 312 21.25 2.85 14.87
CA PHE A 312 20.92 2.89 16.29
C PHE A 312 21.71 3.98 17.00
N ILE A 313 21.02 4.90 17.67
CA ILE A 313 21.58 6.05 18.34
C ILE A 313 21.28 6.02 19.84
N LYS A 314 22.00 6.83 20.64
CA LYS A 314 21.66 7.05 22.05
C LYS A 314 20.43 7.97 22.14
N PRO A 315 19.55 7.76 23.14
CA PRO A 315 18.50 8.74 23.46
C PRO A 315 19.09 10.10 23.83
N ASP A 316 18.38 11.18 23.55
CA ASP A 316 18.85 12.54 23.83
C ASP A 316 19.11 12.77 25.34
N GLU A 317 18.30 12.16 26.20
CA GLU A 317 18.47 12.19 27.66
C GLU A 317 19.81 11.56 28.08
N ALA A 318 20.19 10.46 27.41
CA ALA A 318 21.50 9.84 27.69
C ALA A 318 22.67 10.71 27.20
N ILE A 319 22.50 11.35 26.04
CA ILE A 319 23.49 12.29 25.49
C ILE A 319 23.63 13.49 26.41
N GLU A 320 22.52 14.06 26.86
CA GLU A 320 22.54 15.18 27.81
C GLU A 320 23.20 14.82 29.14
N ALA A 321 22.96 13.62 29.66
CA ALA A 321 23.64 13.13 30.86
C ALA A 321 25.16 12.98 30.70
N ILE A 322 25.60 12.55 29.49
CA ILE A 322 27.03 12.31 29.19
C ILE A 322 27.76 13.62 28.86
N CYS A 323 27.19 14.41 27.94
CA CYS A 323 27.83 15.57 27.33
C CYS A 323 27.42 16.91 27.97
N GLY A 324 26.32 16.93 28.76
CA GLY A 324 25.78 18.14 29.38
C GLY A 324 24.90 18.98 28.45
N HIS A 325 24.80 18.60 27.18
CA HIS A 325 23.93 19.22 26.16
C HIS A 325 23.72 18.26 24.97
N VAL A 326 22.75 18.59 24.16
CA VAL A 326 22.46 17.91 22.84
C VAL A 326 22.68 18.94 21.74
N ALA A 327 23.44 18.58 20.70
CA ALA A 327 23.71 19.45 19.58
C ALA A 327 22.40 19.72 18.77
N ARG A 328 22.31 20.90 18.12
CA ARG A 328 21.14 21.35 17.39
C ARG A 328 21.38 21.38 15.89
N VAL A 329 20.33 21.15 15.13
CA VAL A 329 20.36 21.22 13.67
C VAL A 329 20.69 22.64 13.17
N GLU A 330 20.16 23.67 13.85
CA GLU A 330 20.35 25.08 13.52
C GLU A 330 21.82 25.51 13.59
N ASP A 331 22.63 24.87 14.46
CA ASP A 331 24.05 25.13 14.58
C ASP A 331 24.89 24.54 13.44
N GLY A 332 24.24 23.83 12.49
CA GLY A 332 24.90 23.20 11.34
C GLY A 332 25.73 21.96 11.72
N ALA A 333 25.52 21.38 12.89
CA ALA A 333 26.26 20.22 13.40
C ALA A 333 26.27 19.03 12.42
N TRP A 334 25.15 18.78 11.75
CA TRP A 334 24.96 17.68 10.79
C TRP A 334 25.87 17.77 9.54
N GLN A 335 26.49 18.91 9.27
CA GLN A 335 27.42 19.11 8.11
C GLN A 335 28.83 18.60 8.39
N GLY A 336 29.16 18.37 9.67
CA GLY A 336 30.47 17.90 10.10
C GLY A 336 30.57 16.38 10.22
N GLU A 337 31.67 15.94 10.82
CA GLU A 337 31.83 14.54 11.23
C GLU A 337 31.00 14.27 12.49
N PRO A 338 30.43 13.04 12.63
CA PRO A 338 29.63 12.67 13.79
C PRO A 338 30.34 12.97 15.13
N GLN A 339 29.60 13.56 16.06
CA GLN A 339 30.09 13.92 17.39
C GLN A 339 29.28 13.22 18.49
N PRO A 340 29.84 13.00 19.67
CA PRO A 340 29.17 12.31 20.79
C PRO A 340 27.89 13.00 21.31
N ASP A 341 27.74 14.29 21.07
CA ASP A 341 26.62 15.14 21.51
C ASP A 341 25.48 15.21 20.48
N TRP A 342 25.54 14.43 19.37
CA TRP A 342 24.50 14.41 18.34
C TRP A 342 23.26 13.67 18.85
N GLY A 343 22.14 14.40 18.99
CA GLY A 343 20.82 13.86 19.21
C GLY A 343 20.14 13.36 17.91
N TRP A 344 18.92 12.89 18.05
CA TRP A 344 18.18 12.27 16.95
C TRP A 344 17.95 13.24 15.76
N GLU A 345 17.71 14.53 16.01
CA GLU A 345 17.45 15.51 14.92
C GLU A 345 18.69 15.71 14.04
N VAL A 346 19.86 15.82 14.67
CA VAL A 346 21.14 15.98 13.96
C VAL A 346 21.47 14.73 13.17
N TRP A 347 21.30 13.54 13.76
CA TRP A 347 21.47 12.27 13.07
C TRP A 347 20.50 12.12 11.89
N HIS A 348 19.23 12.49 12.06
CA HIS A 348 18.23 12.40 11.00
C HIS A 348 18.62 13.30 9.81
N LYS A 349 18.94 14.57 10.05
CA LYS A 349 19.39 15.50 9.00
C LYS A 349 20.68 15.05 8.33
N TYR A 350 21.62 14.52 9.09
CA TYR A 350 22.87 13.94 8.56
C TYR A 350 22.55 12.80 7.57
N TRP A 351 21.68 11.86 7.96
CA TRP A 351 21.32 10.74 7.09
C TRP A 351 20.56 11.19 5.84
N VAL A 352 19.68 12.16 5.92
CA VAL A 352 19.03 12.77 4.75
C VAL A 352 20.09 13.27 3.77
N GLU A 353 21.09 14.00 4.23
CA GLU A 353 22.18 14.50 3.41
C GLU A 353 23.04 13.37 2.83
N GLN A 354 23.36 12.33 3.60
CA GLN A 354 24.14 11.17 3.10
C GLN A 354 23.38 10.43 2.00
N ARG A 355 22.05 10.33 2.11
CA ARG A 355 21.23 9.67 1.09
C ARG A 355 21.15 10.49 -0.19
N ILE A 356 20.99 11.79 -0.10
CA ILE A 356 21.03 12.68 -1.27
C ILE A 356 22.40 12.56 -1.99
N ARG A 357 23.51 12.58 -1.24
CA ARG A 357 24.85 12.39 -1.83
C ARG A 357 25.01 11.03 -2.52
N PHE A 358 24.44 9.98 -1.97
CA PHE A 358 24.43 8.68 -2.63
C PHE A 358 23.70 8.75 -3.99
N PHE A 359 22.52 9.36 -4.06
CA PHE A 359 21.81 9.52 -5.32
C PHE A 359 22.57 10.36 -6.34
N GLU A 360 23.25 11.43 -5.90
CA GLU A 360 24.13 12.21 -6.76
C GLU A 360 25.26 11.33 -7.32
N SER A 361 25.85 10.46 -6.50
CA SER A 361 26.95 9.58 -6.91
C SER A 361 26.55 8.53 -7.95
N VAL A 362 25.28 8.15 -8.01
CA VAL A 362 24.74 7.21 -9.00
C VAL A 362 24.03 7.90 -10.17
N GLY A 363 24.14 9.24 -10.26
CA GLY A 363 23.73 10.02 -11.43
C GLY A 363 22.35 10.66 -11.34
N LEU A 364 21.72 10.73 -10.16
CA LEU A 364 20.50 11.49 -9.92
C LEU A 364 20.87 12.86 -9.30
N PRO A 365 20.78 13.96 -10.06
CA PRO A 365 21.16 15.28 -9.53
C PRO A 365 20.27 15.69 -8.34
N ARG A 366 20.85 16.35 -7.35
CA ARG A 366 20.12 16.90 -6.19
C ARG A 366 18.89 17.70 -6.59
N ALA A 367 18.99 18.50 -7.65
CA ALA A 367 17.86 19.29 -8.17
C ALA A 367 16.68 18.45 -8.69
N SER A 368 16.84 17.13 -8.88
CA SER A 368 15.77 16.20 -9.25
C SER A 368 15.12 15.51 -8.05
N LEU A 369 15.62 15.77 -6.86
CA LEU A 369 15.11 15.22 -5.60
C LEU A 369 14.43 16.32 -4.80
N GLU A 370 13.26 16.03 -4.28
CA GLU A 370 12.48 16.91 -3.41
C GLU A 370 12.38 16.26 -2.02
N GLU A 371 12.75 17.00 -0.97
CA GLU A 371 12.57 16.58 0.41
C GLU A 371 11.12 16.86 0.83
N TYR A 372 10.30 15.83 1.00
CA TYR A 372 8.96 15.93 1.56
C TYR A 372 8.96 15.54 3.03
N TRP A 373 8.85 16.53 3.91
CA TRP A 373 8.73 16.33 5.35
C TRP A 373 7.29 15.98 5.68
N GLN A 374 7.07 14.75 6.16
CA GLN A 374 5.74 14.29 6.54
C GLN A 374 5.17 15.11 7.70
N LYS A 375 3.89 15.44 7.60
CA LYS A 375 3.17 16.15 8.65
C LYS A 375 2.89 15.22 9.84
N PRO A 376 2.63 15.75 11.04
CA PRO A 376 2.36 14.93 12.23
C PRO A 376 1.26 13.88 12.04
N GLU A 377 0.21 14.21 11.28
CA GLU A 377 -0.91 13.31 10.97
C GLU A 377 -0.58 12.21 9.96
N GLU A 378 0.51 12.34 9.23
CA GLU A 378 0.98 11.38 8.22
C GLU A 378 2.01 10.39 8.78
N LEU A 379 2.61 10.74 9.93
CA LEU A 379 3.68 9.95 10.55
C LEU A 379 3.21 8.54 10.95
N ALA A 380 4.03 7.56 10.64
CA ALA A 380 3.86 6.23 11.19
C ALA A 380 3.98 6.26 12.73
N HIS A 381 3.27 5.39 13.41
CA HIS A 381 3.18 5.34 14.89
C HIS A 381 4.53 5.15 15.60
N TYR A 382 5.55 4.69 14.89
CA TYR A 382 6.91 4.50 15.40
C TYR A 382 7.84 5.68 15.10
N ALA A 383 7.43 6.64 14.26
CA ALA A 383 8.28 7.70 13.76
C ALA A 383 8.10 9.00 14.56
N ARG A 384 9.22 9.67 14.86
CA ARG A 384 9.25 11.05 15.38
C ARG A 384 9.26 12.08 14.27
N ALA A 385 9.93 11.76 13.17
CA ALA A 385 9.99 12.54 11.93
C ALA A 385 10.25 11.59 10.74
N THR A 386 9.75 11.94 9.57
CA THR A 386 10.03 11.22 8.33
C THR A 386 10.23 12.21 7.20
N VAL A 387 11.24 11.96 6.38
CA VAL A 387 11.47 12.65 5.11
C VAL A 387 11.38 11.63 4.00
N ASP A 388 10.50 11.89 3.03
CA ASP A 388 10.45 11.16 1.78
C ASP A 388 11.25 11.93 0.73
N LEU A 389 12.25 11.29 0.14
CA LEU A 389 12.93 11.82 -1.04
C LEU A 389 12.08 11.49 -2.26
N LEU A 390 11.41 12.50 -2.81
CA LEU A 390 10.57 12.36 -3.99
C LEU A 390 11.40 12.57 -5.25
N TYR A 391 11.09 11.79 -6.28
CA TYR A 391 11.65 11.94 -7.62
C TYR A 391 10.53 12.14 -8.63
N GLN A 392 10.76 13.01 -9.61
CA GLN A 392 9.80 13.28 -10.68
C GLN A 392 9.87 12.16 -11.74
N PHE A 393 9.05 11.11 -11.53
CA PHE A 393 8.84 10.05 -12.52
C PHE A 393 7.97 10.52 -13.69
N PRO A 394 7.95 9.80 -14.82
CA PRO A 394 7.06 10.13 -15.94
C PRO A 394 5.57 10.15 -15.56
N PHE A 395 5.17 9.46 -14.52
CA PHE A 395 3.80 9.36 -13.99
C PHE A 395 3.56 10.26 -12.76
N GLY A 396 4.44 11.19 -12.46
CA GLY A 396 4.33 12.15 -11.35
C GLY A 396 5.42 12.00 -10.30
N ALA A 397 5.47 12.95 -9.35
CA ALA A 397 6.35 12.87 -8.21
C ALA A 397 5.97 11.69 -7.32
N GLN A 398 6.94 10.84 -7.00
CA GLN A 398 6.74 9.67 -6.15
C GLN A 398 7.96 9.47 -5.26
N GLU A 399 7.73 8.83 -4.13
CA GLU A 399 8.76 8.44 -3.18
C GLU A 399 9.81 7.52 -3.83
N LEU A 400 11.08 7.92 -3.68
CA LEU A 400 12.25 7.14 -4.06
C LEU A 400 12.84 6.44 -2.84
N GLU A 401 12.85 7.13 -1.70
CA GLU A 401 13.35 6.63 -0.43
C GLU A 401 12.69 7.36 0.75
N GLY A 402 12.30 6.63 1.80
CA GLY A 402 11.87 7.17 3.08
C GLY A 402 12.99 7.12 4.12
N ILE A 403 13.18 8.20 4.87
CA ILE A 403 14.17 8.32 5.94
C ILE A 403 13.44 8.74 7.22
N ALA A 404 13.31 7.81 8.17
CA ALA A 404 12.54 8.02 9.40
C ALA A 404 13.45 8.06 10.63
N ALA A 405 13.26 9.07 11.47
CA ALA A 405 13.72 9.03 12.86
C ALA A 405 12.72 8.20 13.68
N ARG A 406 13.08 6.95 13.95
CA ARG A 406 12.22 5.99 14.68
C ARG A 406 12.42 6.13 16.19
N SER A 407 11.37 5.78 16.96
CA SER A 407 11.51 5.55 18.41
C SER A 407 12.09 4.15 18.67
N ASP A 408 12.12 3.74 19.92
CA ASP A 408 12.49 2.38 20.34
C ASP A 408 11.35 1.35 20.18
N PHE A 409 10.29 1.71 19.48
CA PHE A 409 9.07 0.90 19.33
C PHE A 409 9.38 -0.54 18.92
N ASP A 410 10.13 -0.73 17.83
CA ASP A 410 10.40 -2.06 17.27
C ASP A 410 11.19 -2.93 18.24
N LEU A 411 12.27 -2.40 18.85
CA LEU A 411 13.08 -3.12 19.85
C LEU A 411 12.25 -3.46 21.09
N SER A 412 11.43 -2.53 21.57
CA SER A 412 10.53 -2.72 22.71
C SER A 412 9.47 -3.78 22.44
N GLN A 413 8.87 -3.81 21.23
CA GLN A 413 7.91 -4.84 20.84
C GLN A 413 8.58 -6.21 20.75
N HIS A 414 9.75 -6.32 20.11
CA HIS A 414 10.48 -7.59 20.05
C HIS A 414 10.91 -8.07 21.45
N GLN A 415 11.34 -7.17 22.33
CA GLN A 415 11.63 -7.50 23.74
C GLN A 415 10.39 -8.10 24.43
N ARG A 416 9.22 -7.44 24.27
CA ARG A 416 7.96 -7.86 24.86
C ARG A 416 7.52 -9.24 24.37
N PHE A 417 7.55 -9.46 23.06
CA PHE A 417 7.08 -10.71 22.44
C PHE A 417 8.05 -11.88 22.67
N ALA A 418 9.35 -11.63 22.59
CA ALA A 418 10.37 -12.67 22.78
C ALA A 418 10.72 -12.94 24.24
N GLY A 419 10.38 -12.04 25.16
CA GLY A 419 10.77 -12.11 26.58
C GLY A 419 12.30 -12.01 26.78
N LYS A 420 13.02 -11.43 25.80
CA LYS A 420 14.47 -11.28 25.84
C LYS A 420 14.85 -9.79 25.82
N PRO A 421 15.83 -9.34 26.63
CA PRO A 421 16.20 -7.93 26.68
C PRO A 421 16.81 -7.49 25.35
N MET A 422 16.33 -6.35 24.82
CA MET A 422 16.85 -5.67 23.63
C MET A 422 17.60 -4.38 24.01
N THR A 423 17.97 -4.23 25.26
CA THR A 423 18.68 -3.08 25.82
C THR A 423 20.19 -3.21 25.65
N VAL A 424 20.88 -2.08 25.62
CA VAL A 424 22.34 -1.98 25.56
C VAL A 424 22.86 -1.39 26.89
N PHE A 425 23.91 -2.01 27.41
CA PHE A 425 24.61 -1.45 28.53
C PHE A 425 25.61 -0.38 28.04
N ASP A 426 25.50 0.84 28.57
CA ASP A 426 26.36 1.96 28.23
C ASP A 426 27.19 2.36 29.45
N GLU A 427 28.54 2.14 29.38
CA GLU A 427 29.44 2.46 30.47
C GLU A 427 29.61 3.99 30.68
N GLU A 428 29.58 4.77 29.59
CA GLU A 428 29.71 6.24 29.65
C GLU A 428 28.49 6.83 30.36
N LEU A 429 27.29 6.38 29.99
CA LEU A 429 26.06 6.77 30.68
C LEU A 429 26.09 6.38 32.16
N LYS A 430 26.53 5.17 32.50
CA LYS A 430 26.65 4.72 33.89
C LYS A 430 27.56 5.63 34.69
N VAL A 431 28.72 5.98 34.15
CA VAL A 431 29.68 6.88 34.81
C VAL A 431 29.09 8.28 34.93
N ALA A 432 28.50 8.82 33.88
CA ALA A 432 27.87 10.13 33.91
C ALA A 432 26.71 10.18 34.91
N TRP A 433 25.84 9.18 34.93
CA TRP A 433 24.69 9.05 35.84
C TRP A 433 25.09 9.08 37.31
N THR A 434 26.24 8.48 37.68
CA THR A 434 26.72 8.51 39.06
C THR A 434 27.16 9.90 39.53
N LYS A 435 27.49 10.81 38.59
CA LYS A 435 27.93 12.17 38.88
C LYS A 435 26.79 13.19 38.93
N LEU A 436 25.62 12.84 38.41
CA LEU A 436 24.44 13.71 38.45
C LEU A 436 23.88 13.79 39.89
N ASP A 437 23.43 14.98 40.29
CA ASP A 437 22.63 15.15 41.50
C ASP A 437 21.21 14.57 41.32
N GLN A 438 20.44 14.49 42.41
CA GLN A 438 19.12 13.86 42.38
C GLN A 438 18.14 14.66 41.52
N ASN A 439 18.17 15.99 41.57
CA ASN A 439 17.25 16.83 40.79
C ASN A 439 17.48 16.59 39.31
N ARG A 440 18.72 16.55 38.85
CA ARG A 440 19.06 16.31 37.45
C ARG A 440 18.70 14.89 36.98
N LYS A 441 18.77 13.91 37.89
CA LYS A 441 18.31 12.52 37.58
C LYS A 441 16.82 12.44 37.47
N ASP A 442 16.09 13.22 38.23
CA ASP A 442 14.61 13.24 38.18
C ASP A 442 14.11 14.02 36.96
N ASP A 443 14.89 14.97 36.42
CA ASP A 443 14.58 15.72 35.20
C ASP A 443 14.83 14.91 33.90
N LEU A 444 15.77 13.98 33.90
CA LEU A 444 16.17 13.12 32.81
C LEU A 444 15.40 11.77 32.82
#